data_2150f6c13e9c80050a754cc398b49887
#
_entry.id   2150f6c13e9c80050a754cc398b49887
#
_cell.length_a   1.000
_cell.length_b   1.000
_cell.length_c   1.000
_cell.angle_alpha   90.00
_cell.angle_beta   90.00
_cell.angle_gamma   90.00
#
_symmetry.space_group_name_H-M   'P 1'
#
loop_
_entity.id
_entity.type
_entity.pdbx_description
1 polymer ?
#
loop_
_entity_poly.entity_id
_entity_poly.type
_entity_poly.pdbx_seq_one_letter_code
_entity_poly.pdbx_strand_id
1 'polypeptide(L)'
;MKYKLTENTKEIDGITLYQIVATKDFNDVETGHLGGWVESESNLSHYGDAWVHGNATVFGNARVFGNARVNGDASVNGDARVFGNAWINGDAWVHGNATVFGNARVFGNAWVNGDAWVNGNARVFGNARVNGDARVFGNARVFGNAWVNGDAWAYGNARVFGNAWVNGDASVNGDARVFGNAWINGDASVNGNARAYGNARVFGNAWVNGDASVNGNAMVFGNAWVNGDARVFGEKLE
;
A
#
# COMPACT_ATOMS: atom_id res chain seq x y z
N MET A 1 6.92 17.37 -26.25
CA MET A 1 6.38 16.20 -25.51
C MET A 1 7.55 15.44 -24.88
N LYS A 2 7.35 14.70 -23.77
CA LYS A 2 8.41 13.93 -23.11
C LYS A 2 8.62 12.56 -23.75
N TYR A 3 7.55 11.99 -24.30
CA TYR A 3 7.52 10.68 -24.94
C TYR A 3 6.48 10.68 -26.06
N LYS A 4 6.46 9.60 -26.83
CA LYS A 4 5.40 9.27 -27.79
C LYS A 4 5.04 7.79 -27.67
N LEU A 5 3.85 7.46 -28.14
CA LEU A 5 3.44 6.07 -28.32
C LEU A 5 4.15 5.47 -29.54
N THR A 6 4.55 4.22 -29.44
CA THR A 6 5.13 3.47 -30.56
C THR A 6 4.06 2.64 -31.26
N GLU A 7 4.41 1.98 -32.36
CA GLU A 7 3.55 1.01 -33.04
C GLU A 7 3.53 -0.37 -32.34
N ASN A 8 4.43 -0.58 -31.36
CA ASN A 8 4.42 -1.81 -30.56
C ASN A 8 3.19 -1.82 -29.67
N THR A 9 2.39 -2.86 -29.77
CA THR A 9 1.17 -3.03 -28.99
C THR A 9 1.15 -4.39 -28.25
N LYS A 10 0.40 -4.42 -27.17
CA LYS A 10 -0.03 -5.66 -26.50
C LYS A 10 -1.46 -5.52 -26.02
N GLU A 11 -2.17 -6.63 -25.89
CA GLU A 11 -3.52 -6.66 -25.34
C GLU A 11 -3.53 -7.21 -23.91
N ILE A 12 -4.31 -6.56 -23.06
CA ILE A 12 -4.63 -7.03 -21.69
C ILE A 12 -6.14 -6.85 -21.50
N ASP A 13 -6.86 -7.93 -21.24
CA ASP A 13 -8.30 -7.92 -20.99
C ASP A 13 -9.12 -7.19 -22.09
N GLY A 14 -8.69 -7.32 -23.36
CA GLY A 14 -9.32 -6.67 -24.51
C GLY A 14 -8.97 -5.18 -24.68
N ILE A 15 -8.03 -4.66 -23.89
CA ILE A 15 -7.53 -3.29 -23.98
C ILE A 15 -6.17 -3.31 -24.70
N THR A 16 -6.04 -2.50 -25.76
CA THR A 16 -4.78 -2.35 -26.48
C THR A 16 -3.88 -1.34 -25.76
N LEU A 17 -2.67 -1.77 -25.41
CA LEU A 17 -1.65 -0.92 -24.80
C LEU A 17 -0.52 -0.67 -25.80
N TYR A 18 0.01 0.52 -25.77
CA TYR A 18 1.12 0.99 -26.62
C TYR A 18 2.39 1.13 -25.79
N GLN A 19 3.51 0.64 -26.31
CA GLN A 19 4.80 0.90 -25.71
C GLN A 19 5.19 2.38 -25.90
N ILE A 20 5.75 3.00 -24.87
CA ILE A 20 6.22 4.39 -24.94
C ILE A 20 7.70 4.46 -25.28
N VAL A 21 8.13 5.54 -25.93
CA VAL A 21 9.53 5.87 -26.18
C VAL A 21 9.80 7.33 -25.82
N ALA A 22 10.91 7.55 -25.09
CA ALA A 22 11.34 8.90 -24.71
C ALA A 22 11.76 9.72 -25.94
N THR A 23 11.32 10.97 -26.02
CA THR A 23 11.64 11.90 -27.11
C THR A 23 12.61 13.00 -26.70
N LYS A 24 12.99 13.03 -25.43
CA LYS A 24 14.01 13.91 -24.85
C LYS A 24 14.58 13.29 -23.59
N ASP A 25 15.72 13.74 -23.17
CA ASP A 25 16.34 13.36 -21.91
C ASP A 25 15.60 13.99 -20.72
N PHE A 26 15.39 13.22 -19.67
CA PHE A 26 14.87 13.69 -18.37
C PHE A 26 15.25 12.71 -17.28
N ASN A 27 15.72 13.22 -16.15
CA ASN A 27 16.23 12.45 -15.02
C ASN A 27 17.22 11.34 -15.48
N ASP A 28 16.89 10.05 -15.35
CA ASP A 28 17.69 8.89 -15.76
C ASP A 28 17.16 8.21 -17.05
N VAL A 29 16.29 8.87 -17.79
CA VAL A 29 15.71 8.40 -19.06
C VAL A 29 16.31 9.19 -20.21
N GLU A 30 16.99 8.50 -21.11
CA GLU A 30 17.61 9.08 -22.31
C GLU A 30 16.66 9.05 -23.51
N THR A 31 16.84 9.95 -24.44
CA THR A 31 16.13 9.99 -25.73
C THR A 31 16.26 8.64 -26.45
N GLY A 32 15.13 8.11 -26.90
CA GLY A 32 15.07 6.78 -27.56
C GLY A 32 14.89 5.62 -26.60
N HIS A 33 14.98 5.84 -25.27
CA HIS A 33 14.72 4.78 -24.28
C HIS A 33 13.27 4.28 -24.39
N LEU A 34 13.11 2.97 -24.57
CA LEU A 34 11.80 2.32 -24.58
C LEU A 34 11.31 2.17 -23.15
N GLY A 35 10.14 2.68 -22.90
CA GLY A 35 9.45 2.51 -21.61
C GLY A 35 8.51 1.32 -21.58
N GLY A 36 7.59 1.33 -20.61
CA GLY A 36 6.53 0.36 -20.48
C GLY A 36 5.33 0.66 -21.39
N TRP A 37 4.14 0.30 -20.92
CA TRP A 37 2.96 0.19 -21.74
C TRP A 37 1.84 1.06 -21.17
N VAL A 38 1.21 1.86 -22.02
CA VAL A 38 0.07 2.72 -21.65
C VAL A 38 -1.06 2.54 -22.67
N GLU A 39 -2.30 2.69 -22.23
CA GLU A 39 -3.45 2.68 -23.14
C GLU A 39 -3.50 3.97 -23.97
N SER A 40 -3.18 5.10 -23.36
CA SER A 40 -3.23 6.39 -23.99
C SER A 40 -2.23 7.38 -23.35
N GLU A 41 -2.03 8.54 -23.99
CA GLU A 41 -1.19 9.61 -23.42
C GLU A 41 -1.75 10.19 -22.11
N SER A 42 -3.04 10.01 -21.81
CA SER A 42 -3.65 10.48 -20.56
C SER A 42 -3.15 9.72 -19.33
N ASN A 43 -2.61 8.50 -19.51
CA ASN A 43 -2.13 7.65 -18.43
C ASN A 43 -0.79 8.09 -17.84
N LEU A 44 0.05 8.79 -18.62
CA LEU A 44 1.37 9.24 -18.18
C LEU A 44 1.57 10.72 -18.50
N SER A 45 1.88 11.52 -17.49
CA SER A 45 2.09 12.94 -17.67
C SER A 45 3.33 13.26 -18.49
N HIS A 46 3.24 14.22 -19.41
CA HIS A 46 4.37 14.81 -20.10
C HIS A 46 5.17 15.81 -19.24
N TYR A 47 4.64 16.19 -18.09
CA TYR A 47 5.29 17.10 -17.15
C TYR A 47 5.94 16.30 -15.99
N GLY A 48 7.05 16.83 -15.47
CA GLY A 48 7.83 16.16 -14.43
C GLY A 48 8.56 14.92 -14.96
N ASP A 49 9.08 14.10 -14.05
CA ASP A 49 9.97 12.98 -14.35
C ASP A 49 9.27 11.60 -14.26
N ALA A 50 7.93 11.59 -14.20
CA ALA A 50 7.19 10.33 -14.13
C ALA A 50 7.48 9.43 -15.34
N TRP A 51 7.71 8.14 -15.09
CA TRP A 51 8.01 7.18 -16.14
C TRP A 51 7.48 5.78 -15.83
N VAL A 52 7.13 5.06 -16.88
CA VAL A 52 6.73 3.65 -16.86
C VAL A 52 7.85 2.86 -17.53
N HIS A 53 8.41 1.87 -16.85
CA HIS A 53 9.55 1.08 -17.32
C HIS A 53 9.20 -0.38 -17.57
N GLY A 54 9.98 -1.02 -18.44
CA GLY A 54 9.97 -2.47 -18.65
C GLY A 54 8.61 -2.99 -19.10
N ASN A 55 8.07 -3.98 -18.41
CA ASN A 55 6.77 -4.57 -18.72
C ASN A 55 5.59 -3.91 -17.99
N ALA A 56 5.86 -2.90 -17.18
CA ALA A 56 4.81 -2.21 -16.40
C ALA A 56 3.73 -1.64 -17.30
N THR A 57 2.50 -1.65 -16.81
CA THR A 57 1.30 -1.24 -17.53
C THR A 57 0.52 -0.16 -16.79
N VAL A 58 0.03 0.82 -17.53
CA VAL A 58 -0.87 1.87 -17.00
C VAL A 58 -2.04 2.02 -17.98
N PHE A 59 -3.26 1.78 -17.54
CA PHE A 59 -4.43 1.80 -18.42
C PHE A 59 -5.73 2.16 -17.68
N GLY A 60 -6.85 2.23 -18.39
CA GLY A 60 -8.08 2.81 -17.89
C GLY A 60 -7.91 4.31 -17.68
N ASN A 61 -8.56 4.85 -16.66
CA ASN A 61 -8.44 6.24 -16.26
C ASN A 61 -7.24 6.49 -15.33
N ALA A 62 -6.38 5.49 -15.14
CA ALA A 62 -5.22 5.58 -14.24
C ALA A 62 -4.23 6.66 -14.70
N ARG A 63 -3.65 7.39 -13.75
CA ARG A 63 -2.75 8.52 -14.03
C ARG A 63 -1.46 8.43 -13.22
N VAL A 64 -0.33 8.50 -13.95
CA VAL A 64 1.02 8.56 -13.37
C VAL A 64 1.63 9.93 -13.68
N PHE A 65 2.02 10.69 -12.65
CA PHE A 65 2.51 12.05 -12.81
C PHE A 65 3.51 12.49 -11.73
N GLY A 66 4.02 13.72 -11.81
CA GLY A 66 5.11 14.18 -10.94
C GLY A 66 6.42 13.47 -11.27
N ASN A 67 7.05 12.82 -10.29
CA ASN A 67 8.27 12.06 -10.44
C ASN A 67 8.05 10.57 -10.15
N ALA A 68 6.80 10.11 -10.26
CA ALA A 68 6.43 8.72 -9.93
C ALA A 68 7.00 7.72 -10.95
N ARG A 69 7.32 6.53 -10.47
CA ARG A 69 7.88 5.45 -11.29
C ARG A 69 7.08 4.18 -11.15
N VAL A 70 6.79 3.55 -12.27
CA VAL A 70 6.12 2.25 -12.36
C VAL A 70 7.04 1.32 -13.11
N ASN A 71 7.55 0.28 -12.45
CA ASN A 71 8.61 -0.58 -12.97
C ASN A 71 8.25 -2.07 -12.84
N GLY A 72 9.06 -2.92 -13.47
CA GLY A 72 8.90 -4.37 -13.44
C GLY A 72 7.68 -4.80 -14.24
N ASP A 73 6.88 -5.70 -13.68
CA ASP A 73 5.60 -6.18 -14.23
C ASP A 73 4.40 -5.52 -13.53
N ALA A 74 4.62 -4.38 -12.87
CA ALA A 74 3.60 -3.68 -12.12
C ALA A 74 2.45 -3.17 -13.00
N SER A 75 1.24 -3.19 -12.45
CA SER A 75 0.03 -2.73 -13.13
C SER A 75 -0.64 -1.60 -12.35
N VAL A 76 -0.98 -0.51 -13.04
CA VAL A 76 -1.74 0.62 -12.50
C VAL A 76 -2.96 0.82 -13.41
N ASN A 77 -4.17 0.63 -12.88
CA ASN A 77 -5.38 0.69 -13.71
C ASN A 77 -6.62 1.20 -12.95
N GLY A 78 -7.78 1.19 -13.62
CA GLY A 78 -9.00 1.82 -13.10
C GLY A 78 -8.84 3.33 -13.04
N ASP A 79 -9.25 3.96 -11.95
CA ASP A 79 -9.11 5.40 -11.67
C ASP A 79 -7.90 5.71 -10.76
N ALA A 80 -6.94 4.79 -10.67
CA ALA A 80 -5.81 4.89 -9.76
C ALA A 80 -4.89 6.09 -10.06
N ARG A 81 -4.32 6.68 -9.02
CA ARG A 81 -3.39 7.82 -9.14
C ARG A 81 -2.07 7.52 -8.46
N VAL A 82 -0.98 7.66 -9.20
CA VAL A 82 0.38 7.48 -8.68
C VAL A 82 1.19 8.76 -8.96
N PHE A 83 1.64 9.44 -7.91
CA PHE A 83 2.31 10.73 -8.09
C PHE A 83 3.30 11.10 -6.98
N GLY A 84 3.89 12.29 -7.07
CA GLY A 84 5.01 12.68 -6.21
C GLY A 84 6.25 11.87 -6.58
N ASN A 85 6.96 11.33 -5.62
CA ASN A 85 8.10 10.46 -5.80
C ASN A 85 7.73 8.98 -5.53
N ALA A 86 6.48 8.60 -5.75
CA ALA A 86 6.00 7.25 -5.48
C ALA A 86 6.64 6.21 -6.43
N TRP A 87 6.90 5.01 -5.90
CA TRP A 87 7.46 3.90 -6.67
C TRP A 87 6.54 2.69 -6.58
N ILE A 88 6.12 2.20 -7.74
CA ILE A 88 5.42 0.93 -7.90
C ILE A 88 6.39 -0.01 -8.62
N ASN A 89 6.64 -1.21 -8.11
CA ASN A 89 7.67 -2.09 -8.64
C ASN A 89 7.36 -3.58 -8.43
N GLY A 90 8.02 -4.45 -9.17
CA GLY A 90 7.77 -5.88 -9.18
C GLY A 90 6.43 -6.19 -9.82
N ASP A 91 5.68 -7.15 -9.29
CA ASP A 91 4.34 -7.55 -9.75
C ASP A 91 3.22 -6.81 -8.99
N ALA A 92 3.52 -5.61 -8.47
CA ALA A 92 2.57 -4.85 -7.66
C ALA A 92 1.38 -4.32 -8.49
N TRP A 93 0.19 -4.33 -7.87
CA TRP A 93 -1.04 -3.87 -8.47
C TRP A 93 -1.61 -2.67 -7.71
N VAL A 94 -1.89 -1.59 -8.43
CA VAL A 94 -2.58 -0.39 -7.92
C VAL A 94 -3.79 -0.14 -8.81
N HIS A 95 -4.99 -0.34 -8.29
CA HIS A 95 -6.22 -0.25 -9.10
C HIS A 95 -7.44 0.27 -8.32
N GLY A 96 -8.61 0.35 -8.98
CA GLY A 96 -9.76 1.06 -8.44
C GLY A 96 -9.49 2.55 -8.36
N ASN A 97 -9.95 3.23 -7.32
CA ASN A 97 -9.68 4.65 -7.05
C ASN A 97 -8.43 4.87 -6.18
N ALA A 98 -7.56 3.85 -6.05
CA ALA A 98 -6.42 3.88 -5.15
C ALA A 98 -5.44 5.02 -5.46
N THR A 99 -4.90 5.62 -4.42
CA THR A 99 -3.95 6.73 -4.55
C THR A 99 -2.63 6.42 -3.83
N VAL A 100 -1.52 6.45 -4.57
CA VAL A 100 -0.16 6.26 -4.05
C VAL A 100 0.67 7.50 -4.32
N PHE A 101 1.16 8.18 -3.28
CA PHE A 101 1.86 9.45 -3.46
C PHE A 101 2.93 9.75 -2.39
N GLY A 102 3.57 10.92 -2.48
CA GLY A 102 4.71 11.26 -1.63
C GLY A 102 5.92 10.41 -2.01
N ASN A 103 6.60 9.83 -1.05
CA ASN A 103 7.72 8.90 -1.24
C ASN A 103 7.28 7.44 -1.01
N ALA A 104 6.01 7.15 -1.14
CA ALA A 104 5.46 5.82 -0.88
C ALA A 104 5.99 4.78 -1.87
N ARG A 105 6.14 3.55 -1.39
CA ARG A 105 6.63 2.44 -2.20
C ARG A 105 5.71 1.23 -2.10
N VAL A 106 5.25 0.73 -3.25
CA VAL A 106 4.46 -0.49 -3.38
C VAL A 106 5.25 -1.45 -4.25
N PHE A 107 5.62 -2.63 -3.73
CA PHE A 107 6.50 -3.54 -4.45
C PHE A 107 6.32 -5.01 -4.09
N GLY A 108 6.97 -5.90 -4.86
CA GLY A 108 6.68 -7.33 -4.81
C GLY A 108 5.30 -7.61 -5.40
N ASN A 109 4.55 -8.53 -4.85
CA ASN A 109 3.17 -8.88 -5.25
C ASN A 109 2.12 -8.10 -4.45
N ALA A 110 2.44 -6.90 -3.99
CA ALA A 110 1.53 -6.11 -3.16
C ALA A 110 0.36 -5.54 -3.97
N TRP A 111 -0.82 -5.48 -3.31
CA TRP A 111 -2.06 -4.97 -3.90
C TRP A 111 -2.55 -3.75 -3.14
N VAL A 112 -2.83 -2.67 -3.86
CA VAL A 112 -3.47 -1.45 -3.34
C VAL A 112 -4.70 -1.18 -4.21
N ASN A 113 -5.90 -1.31 -3.64
CA ASN A 113 -7.13 -1.17 -4.43
C ASN A 113 -8.29 -0.51 -3.66
N GLY A 114 -9.45 -0.41 -4.30
CA GLY A 114 -10.56 0.38 -3.76
C GLY A 114 -10.20 1.84 -3.69
N ASP A 115 -10.63 2.53 -2.64
CA ASP A 115 -10.31 3.94 -2.36
C ASP A 115 -9.06 4.09 -1.46
N ALA A 116 -8.19 3.07 -1.40
CA ALA A 116 -7.05 3.02 -0.51
C ALA A 116 -6.00 4.11 -0.78
N TRP A 117 -5.41 4.65 0.28
CA TRP A 117 -4.37 5.67 0.23
C TRP A 117 -3.06 5.18 0.83
N VAL A 118 -1.97 5.25 0.06
CA VAL A 118 -0.62 4.95 0.53
C VAL A 118 0.27 6.18 0.30
N ASN A 119 0.72 6.82 1.37
CA ASN A 119 1.45 8.08 1.23
C ASN A 119 2.60 8.29 2.24
N GLY A 120 3.24 9.46 2.18
CA GLY A 120 4.43 9.75 2.98
C GLY A 120 5.59 8.84 2.57
N ASN A 121 6.27 8.24 3.53
CA ASN A 121 7.34 7.25 3.31
C ASN A 121 6.82 5.80 3.52
N ALA A 122 5.53 5.58 3.43
CA ALA A 122 4.91 4.28 3.66
C ALA A 122 5.40 3.22 2.66
N ARG A 123 5.45 1.97 3.12
CA ARG A 123 5.86 0.84 2.29
C ARG A 123 4.87 -0.30 2.39
N VAL A 124 4.37 -0.76 1.24
CA VAL A 124 3.52 -1.94 1.11
C VAL A 124 4.25 -2.95 0.23
N PHE A 125 4.55 -4.14 0.75
CA PHE A 125 5.40 -5.08 0.00
C PHE A 125 5.18 -6.55 0.37
N GLY A 126 5.82 -7.43 -0.38
CA GLY A 126 5.54 -8.87 -0.34
C GLY A 126 4.18 -9.15 -0.98
N ASN A 127 3.33 -9.95 -0.35
CA ASN A 127 1.95 -10.23 -0.76
C ASN A 127 0.93 -9.41 0.03
N ALA A 128 1.34 -8.27 0.60
CA ALA A 128 0.48 -7.43 1.42
C ALA A 128 -0.65 -6.80 0.60
N ARG A 129 -1.80 -6.59 1.26
CA ARG A 129 -2.98 -6.00 0.63
C ARG A 129 -3.48 -4.80 1.43
N VAL A 130 -3.70 -3.70 0.74
CA VAL A 130 -4.33 -2.48 1.27
C VAL A 130 -5.53 -2.18 0.40
N ASN A 131 -6.74 -2.28 0.94
CA ASN A 131 -7.96 -2.15 0.15
C ASN A 131 -9.13 -1.50 0.92
N GLY A 132 -10.25 -1.28 0.25
CA GLY A 132 -11.32 -0.42 0.77
C GLY A 132 -10.84 1.01 0.91
N ASP A 133 -11.27 1.73 1.95
CA ASP A 133 -10.86 3.10 2.28
C ASP A 133 -9.60 3.13 3.18
N ALA A 134 -8.85 2.03 3.24
CA ALA A 134 -7.70 1.88 4.13
C ALA A 134 -6.59 2.90 3.84
N ARG A 135 -5.95 3.39 4.90
CA ARG A 135 -4.88 4.39 4.80
C ARG A 135 -3.58 3.92 5.44
N VAL A 136 -2.51 3.94 4.66
CA VAL A 136 -1.16 3.61 5.12
C VAL A 136 -0.25 4.81 4.88
N PHE A 137 0.22 5.45 5.94
CA PHE A 137 0.97 6.71 5.80
C PHE A 137 2.07 6.93 6.85
N GLY A 138 2.78 8.05 6.75
CA GLY A 138 3.99 8.27 7.56
C GLY A 138 5.11 7.33 7.14
N ASN A 139 5.72 6.63 8.07
CA ASN A 139 6.75 5.61 7.85
C ASN A 139 6.19 4.18 8.02
N ALA A 140 4.89 4.00 7.98
CA ALA A 140 4.25 2.71 8.22
C ALA A 140 4.66 1.65 7.18
N ARG A 141 4.70 0.40 7.62
CA ARG A 141 5.06 -0.73 6.77
C ARG A 141 4.03 -1.84 6.87
N VAL A 142 3.49 -2.25 5.74
CA VAL A 142 2.57 -3.39 5.61
C VAL A 142 3.25 -4.43 4.71
N PHE A 143 3.53 -5.62 5.23
CA PHE A 143 4.32 -6.59 4.47
C PHE A 143 4.05 -8.06 4.83
N GLY A 144 4.67 -8.97 4.10
CA GLY A 144 4.33 -10.39 4.17
C GLY A 144 2.98 -10.64 3.50
N ASN A 145 2.08 -11.37 4.16
CA ASN A 145 0.69 -11.61 3.73
C ASN A 145 -0.31 -10.74 4.52
N ALA A 146 0.15 -9.62 5.07
CA ALA A 146 -0.69 -8.77 5.91
C ALA A 146 -1.77 -8.04 5.10
N TRP A 147 -2.92 -7.82 5.75
CA TRP A 147 -4.07 -7.13 5.17
C TRP A 147 -4.43 -5.91 6.02
N VAL A 148 -4.59 -4.76 5.36
CA VAL A 148 -5.16 -3.53 5.92
C VAL A 148 -6.35 -3.16 5.05
N ASN A 149 -7.58 -3.25 5.56
CA ASN A 149 -8.78 -3.06 4.74
C ASN A 149 -9.94 -2.38 5.51
N GLY A 150 -11.04 -2.12 4.82
CA GLY A 150 -12.10 -1.26 5.35
C GLY A 150 -11.58 0.15 5.52
N ASP A 151 -11.98 0.86 6.56
CA ASP A 151 -11.52 2.21 6.93
C ASP A 151 -10.26 2.18 7.82
N ALA A 152 -9.53 1.05 7.85
CA ALA A 152 -8.41 0.85 8.75
C ALA A 152 -7.21 1.77 8.46
N TRP A 153 -6.53 2.18 9.53
CA TRP A 153 -5.40 3.09 9.47
C TRP A 153 -4.12 2.45 10.01
N ALA A 154 -3.03 2.50 9.23
CA ALA A 154 -1.69 2.15 9.68
C ALA A 154 -0.76 3.35 9.45
N TYR A 155 -0.28 3.99 10.53
CA TYR A 155 0.48 5.24 10.39
C TYR A 155 1.60 5.42 11.44
N GLY A 156 2.32 6.53 11.38
CA GLY A 156 3.53 6.71 12.18
C GLY A 156 4.63 5.76 11.71
N ASN A 157 5.24 5.02 12.60
CA ASN A 157 6.23 3.97 12.32
C ASN A 157 5.61 2.56 12.45
N ALA A 158 4.30 2.43 12.40
CA ALA A 158 3.58 1.17 12.60
C ALA A 158 4.01 0.07 11.63
N ARG A 159 3.99 -1.16 12.10
CA ARG A 159 4.31 -2.34 11.29
C ARG A 159 3.21 -3.39 11.39
N VAL A 160 2.63 -3.74 10.23
CA VAL A 160 1.65 -4.82 10.10
C VAL A 160 2.27 -5.88 9.19
N PHE A 161 2.49 -7.09 9.71
CA PHE A 161 3.23 -8.10 8.93
C PHE A 161 2.89 -9.55 9.29
N GLY A 162 3.48 -10.49 8.58
CA GLY A 162 3.11 -11.90 8.66
C GLY A 162 1.75 -12.12 7.99
N ASN A 163 0.82 -12.80 8.65
CA ASN A 163 -0.57 -12.99 8.23
C ASN A 163 -1.54 -12.10 9.02
N ALA A 164 -1.06 -10.97 9.54
CA ALA A 164 -1.87 -10.09 10.37
C ALA A 164 -2.96 -9.36 9.57
N TRP A 165 -4.10 -9.14 10.24
CA TRP A 165 -5.25 -8.45 9.66
C TRP A 165 -5.61 -7.22 10.50
N VAL A 166 -5.73 -6.08 9.84
CA VAL A 166 -6.24 -4.82 10.41
C VAL A 166 -7.41 -4.39 9.55
N ASN A 167 -8.64 -4.39 10.10
CA ASN A 167 -9.83 -4.11 9.32
C ASN A 167 -10.92 -3.35 10.12
N GLY A 168 -12.03 -3.02 9.48
CA GLY A 168 -13.01 -2.08 10.04
C GLY A 168 -12.39 -0.70 10.18
N ASP A 169 -12.73 0.03 11.23
CA ASP A 169 -12.19 1.35 11.58
C ASP A 169 -10.93 1.27 12.44
N ALA A 170 -10.29 0.09 12.49
CA ALA A 170 -9.15 -0.19 13.36
C ALA A 170 -7.92 0.68 13.05
N SER A 171 -7.18 1.02 14.09
CA SER A 171 -6.00 1.88 13.98
C SER A 171 -4.74 1.25 14.56
N VAL A 172 -3.66 1.25 13.80
CA VAL A 172 -2.31 0.84 14.24
C VAL A 172 -1.35 2.00 14.04
N ASN A 173 -0.83 2.56 15.13
CA ASN A 173 -0.02 3.79 15.03
C ASN A 173 1.19 3.84 15.98
N GLY A 174 1.95 4.95 15.92
CA GLY A 174 3.19 5.07 16.67
C GLY A 174 4.22 4.03 16.18
N ASP A 175 4.91 3.39 17.10
CA ASP A 175 5.85 2.29 16.85
C ASP A 175 5.19 0.90 17.01
N ALA A 176 3.88 0.85 17.01
CA ALA A 176 3.11 -0.38 17.23
C ALA A 176 3.37 -1.47 16.19
N ARG A 177 3.28 -2.71 16.63
CA ARG A 177 3.52 -3.88 15.78
C ARG A 177 2.37 -4.88 15.89
N VAL A 178 1.80 -5.23 14.74
CA VAL A 178 0.78 -6.28 14.60
C VAL A 178 1.34 -7.35 13.68
N PHE A 179 1.49 -8.58 14.18
CA PHE A 179 2.15 -9.61 13.40
C PHE A 179 1.73 -11.05 13.76
N GLY A 180 2.27 -12.02 13.05
CA GLY A 180 1.81 -13.41 13.15
C GLY A 180 0.45 -13.54 12.49
N ASN A 181 -0.52 -14.15 13.18
CA ASN A 181 -1.92 -14.27 12.75
C ASN A 181 -2.85 -13.32 13.56
N ALA A 182 -2.30 -12.22 14.08
CA ALA A 182 -3.08 -11.30 14.90
C ALA A 182 -4.17 -10.58 14.10
N TRP A 183 -5.32 -10.35 14.75
CA TRP A 183 -6.47 -9.66 14.17
C TRP A 183 -6.80 -8.42 14.99
N ILE A 184 -6.82 -7.28 14.33
CA ILE A 184 -7.29 -6.00 14.88
C ILE A 184 -8.50 -5.59 14.05
N ASN A 185 -9.67 -5.41 14.68
CA ASN A 185 -10.85 -5.07 13.93
C ASN A 185 -11.87 -4.24 14.72
N GLY A 186 -12.95 -3.78 14.06
CA GLY A 186 -13.87 -2.80 14.62
C GLY A 186 -13.14 -1.48 14.84
N ASP A 187 -13.46 -0.76 15.89
CA ASP A 187 -12.82 0.51 16.28
C ASP A 187 -11.57 0.32 17.14
N ALA A 188 -11.00 -0.90 17.15
CA ALA A 188 -9.86 -1.25 18.00
C ALA A 188 -8.59 -0.49 17.65
N SER A 189 -7.79 -0.18 18.67
CA SER A 189 -6.59 0.64 18.52
C SER A 189 -5.36 -0.02 19.14
N VAL A 190 -4.28 -0.12 18.37
CA VAL A 190 -2.96 -0.57 18.84
C VAL A 190 -1.95 0.54 18.57
N ASN A 191 -1.45 1.16 19.63
CA ASN A 191 -0.63 2.36 19.48
C ASN A 191 0.57 2.43 20.45
N GLY A 192 1.37 3.50 20.39
CA GLY A 192 2.62 3.59 21.13
C GLY A 192 3.62 2.52 20.66
N ASN A 193 4.25 1.82 21.57
CA ASN A 193 5.16 0.69 21.31
C ASN A 193 4.43 -0.67 21.44
N ALA A 194 3.13 -0.68 21.49
CA ALA A 194 2.33 -1.88 21.76
C ALA A 194 2.49 -2.97 20.69
N ARG A 195 2.30 -4.20 21.10
CA ARG A 195 2.45 -5.38 20.24
C ARG A 195 1.22 -6.28 20.33
N ALA A 196 0.65 -6.63 19.17
CA ALA A 196 -0.35 -7.71 19.07
C ALA A 196 0.19 -8.79 18.12
N TYR A 197 0.35 -10.02 18.61
CA TYR A 197 0.99 -11.07 17.82
C TYR A 197 0.55 -12.49 18.19
N GLY A 198 1.09 -13.47 17.50
CA GLY A 198 0.58 -14.84 17.58
C GLY A 198 -0.80 -14.94 16.95
N ASN A 199 -1.79 -15.46 17.65
CA ASN A 199 -3.20 -15.51 17.27
C ASN A 199 -4.05 -14.49 18.05
N ALA A 200 -3.43 -13.42 18.57
CA ALA A 200 -4.10 -12.41 19.36
C ALA A 200 -5.22 -11.71 18.55
N ARG A 201 -6.32 -11.40 19.26
CA ARG A 201 -7.46 -10.68 18.68
C ARG A 201 -7.77 -9.46 19.53
N VAL A 202 -7.79 -8.30 18.89
CA VAL A 202 -8.19 -7.02 19.51
C VAL A 202 -9.35 -6.48 18.69
N PHE A 203 -10.53 -6.29 19.30
CA PHE A 203 -11.73 -5.91 18.57
C PHE A 203 -12.75 -5.12 19.40
N GLY A 204 -13.81 -4.65 18.78
CA GLY A 204 -14.69 -3.65 19.37
C GLY A 204 -13.97 -2.32 19.53
N ASN A 205 -14.18 -1.63 20.63
CA ASN A 205 -13.53 -0.35 20.98
C ASN A 205 -12.26 -0.57 21.85
N ALA A 206 -11.65 -1.76 21.81
CA ALA A 206 -10.53 -2.09 22.70
C ALA A 206 -9.25 -1.30 22.33
N TRP A 207 -8.50 -0.91 23.36
CA TRP A 207 -7.27 -0.13 23.24
C TRP A 207 -6.07 -0.89 23.80
N VAL A 208 -5.02 -1.00 23.01
CA VAL A 208 -3.72 -1.56 23.43
C VAL A 208 -2.66 -0.49 23.17
N ASN A 209 -2.07 0.06 24.23
CA ASN A 209 -1.15 1.18 24.08
C ASN A 209 0.06 1.12 25.03
N GLY A 210 0.95 2.11 24.96
CA GLY A 210 2.20 2.11 25.71
C GLY A 210 3.12 1.00 25.20
N ASP A 211 3.73 0.27 26.10
CA ASP A 211 4.58 -0.90 25.83
C ASP A 211 3.82 -2.23 25.97
N ALA A 212 2.49 -2.16 25.99
CA ALA A 212 1.61 -3.33 26.22
C ALA A 212 1.76 -4.41 25.16
N SER A 213 1.48 -5.65 25.55
CA SER A 213 1.62 -6.80 24.68
C SER A 213 0.42 -7.73 24.79
N VAL A 214 -0.21 -8.05 23.67
CA VAL A 214 -1.29 -9.02 23.54
C VAL A 214 -0.81 -10.15 22.64
N ASN A 215 -0.74 -11.38 23.15
CA ASN A 215 -0.16 -12.47 22.40
C ASN A 215 -0.77 -13.86 22.69
N GLY A 216 -0.25 -14.86 22.01
CA GLY A 216 -0.80 -16.22 22.08
C GLY A 216 -2.20 -16.24 21.47
N ASN A 217 -3.18 -16.79 22.20
CA ASN A 217 -4.60 -16.83 21.84
C ASN A 217 -5.42 -15.76 22.59
N ALA A 218 -4.77 -14.71 23.10
CA ALA A 218 -5.43 -13.69 23.88
C ALA A 218 -6.48 -12.93 23.08
N MET A 219 -7.56 -12.55 23.76
CA MET A 219 -8.64 -11.73 23.21
C MET A 219 -8.85 -10.49 24.07
N VAL A 220 -8.75 -9.32 23.46
CA VAL A 220 -9.05 -8.02 24.08
C VAL A 220 -10.21 -7.43 23.31
N PHE A 221 -11.34 -7.17 23.97
CA PHE A 221 -12.57 -6.76 23.27
C PHE A 221 -13.46 -5.84 24.09
N GLY A 222 -14.60 -5.44 23.53
CA GLY A 222 -15.48 -4.47 24.16
C GLY A 222 -14.82 -3.11 24.30
N ASN A 223 -14.78 -2.58 25.50
CA ASN A 223 -14.10 -1.32 25.85
C ASN A 223 -12.80 -1.54 26.64
N ALA A 224 -12.24 -2.73 26.60
CA ALA A 224 -11.05 -3.07 27.37
C ALA A 224 -9.84 -2.19 27.03
N TRP A 225 -9.08 -1.86 28.06
CA TRP A 225 -7.84 -1.07 27.96
C TRP A 225 -6.65 -1.89 28.46
N VAL A 226 -5.69 -2.12 27.59
CA VAL A 226 -4.39 -2.73 27.92
C VAL A 226 -3.31 -1.68 27.70
N ASN A 227 -2.73 -1.17 28.78
CA ASN A 227 -1.77 -0.06 28.67
C ASN A 227 -0.52 -0.23 29.54
N GLY A 228 0.42 0.72 29.42
CA GLY A 228 1.71 0.65 30.09
C GLY A 228 2.47 -0.62 29.66
N ASP A 229 3.01 -1.36 30.62
CA ASP A 229 3.79 -2.58 30.41
C ASP A 229 2.92 -3.86 30.51
N ALA A 230 1.61 -3.73 30.47
CA ALA A 230 0.68 -4.86 30.65
C ALA A 230 0.87 -5.96 29.59
N ARG A 231 0.74 -7.20 30.02
CA ARG A 231 0.85 -8.37 29.14
C ARG A 231 -0.39 -9.25 29.27
N VAL A 232 -1.05 -9.51 28.15
CA VAL A 232 -2.21 -10.40 28.05
C VAL A 232 -1.79 -11.62 27.22
N PHE A 233 -1.83 -12.79 27.82
CA PHE A 233 -1.41 -14.03 27.16
C PHE A 233 -2.45 -15.14 27.37
N GLY A 234 -3.07 -15.59 26.29
CA GLY A 234 -4.03 -16.68 26.31
C GLY A 234 -5.34 -16.38 27.06
N GLU A 235 -5.58 -15.15 27.47
CA GLU A 235 -6.70 -14.69 28.28
C GLU A 235 -7.72 -13.92 27.44
N LYS A 236 -8.93 -13.79 28.02
CA LYS A 236 -9.96 -12.89 27.52
C LYS A 236 -10.05 -11.68 28.45
N LEU A 237 -10.07 -10.50 27.86
CA LEU A 237 -10.22 -9.22 28.56
C LEU A 237 -11.30 -8.41 27.87
N GLU A 238 -12.30 -7.96 28.64
CA GLU A 238 -13.44 -7.16 28.18
C GLU A 238 -13.41 -5.73 28.75
#